data_ae16b62833efedbdb1ff536c4d238e9c
#
_entry.id   ae16b62833efedbdb1ff536c4d238e9c
#
_cell.length_a   1.000
_cell.length_b   1.000
_cell.length_c   1.000
_cell.angle_alpha   90.00
_cell.angle_beta   90.00
_cell.angle_gamma   90.00
#
_symmetry.space_group_name_H-M   'P 1'
#
loop_
_entity.id
_entity.type
_entity.pdbx_description
1 polymer ?
#
loop_
_entity_poly.entity_id
_entity_poly.type
_entity_poly.pdbx_seq_one_letter_code
_entity_poly.pdbx_strand_id
1 'polypeptide(L)'
;VSGFPGAVGVSQLCVYAGGGSPHLHTASTEGYVVLRGGGTLSTLGGDGPGEHPLEPGTVLWFTPGTVHRLVNPGDDLEILVVMQNAGLPEAGDAVLTFPADVLADPEAYARAAAAPRTEEEAARRRDLAVEGFEALRERVRREGPSAMKDLYEAAARLVAPRVEGWRGIWEERVLAQARRTAAHLDALAAGDSSHLTESSVTRAAPPERRFGMCGRLRAWDWTS
;
A
#
# COMPACT_ATOMS: atom_id res chain seq x y z
N VAL A 1 -1.49 7.54 -22.93
CA VAL A 1 -2.46 6.72 -22.19
C VAL A 1 -2.63 7.33 -20.81
N SER A 2 -3.85 7.68 -20.48
CA SER A 2 -4.17 8.17 -19.13
C SER A 2 -4.29 6.97 -18.20
N GLY A 3 -3.45 6.88 -17.18
CA GLY A 3 -3.67 5.97 -16.07
C GLY A 3 -5.02 6.22 -15.40
N PHE A 4 -5.35 5.46 -14.36
CA PHE A 4 -6.56 5.69 -13.57
C PHE A 4 -6.56 7.11 -12.98
N PRO A 5 -7.73 7.77 -12.86
CA PRO A 5 -7.82 9.16 -12.42
C PRO A 5 -7.06 9.43 -11.12
N GLY A 6 -6.34 10.56 -11.06
CA GLY A 6 -5.59 10.97 -9.89
C GLY A 6 -4.27 10.22 -9.66
N ALA A 7 -3.80 9.45 -10.65
CA ALA A 7 -2.56 8.66 -10.53
C ALA A 7 -2.56 7.70 -9.34
N VAL A 8 -3.73 7.12 -9.01
CA VAL A 8 -3.86 6.11 -7.95
C VAL A 8 -3.86 4.70 -8.53
N GLY A 9 -3.29 3.76 -7.77
CA GLY A 9 -3.47 2.34 -8.00
C GLY A 9 -4.76 1.87 -7.32
N VAL A 10 -5.53 1.00 -7.98
CA VAL A 10 -6.75 0.43 -7.39
C VAL A 10 -6.65 -1.09 -7.43
N SER A 11 -6.99 -1.73 -6.34
CA SER A 11 -7.04 -3.18 -6.26
C SER A 11 -8.19 -3.66 -5.38
N GLN A 12 -8.70 -4.84 -5.69
CA GLN A 12 -9.66 -5.56 -4.86
C GLN A 12 -8.90 -6.60 -4.03
N LEU A 13 -9.04 -6.51 -2.72
CA LEU A 13 -8.37 -7.34 -1.74
C LEU A 13 -9.39 -8.23 -1.01
N CYS A 14 -9.29 -9.54 -1.19
CA CYS A 14 -9.92 -10.52 -0.30
C CYS A 14 -8.90 -10.85 0.79
N VAL A 15 -9.13 -10.36 2.00
CA VAL A 15 -8.20 -10.48 3.12
C VAL A 15 -8.05 -11.95 3.54
N TYR A 16 -6.83 -12.40 3.85
CA TYR A 16 -6.61 -13.77 4.33
C TYR A 16 -7.36 -14.06 5.62
N ALA A 17 -7.74 -15.32 5.83
CA ALA A 17 -8.23 -15.81 7.11
C ALA A 17 -7.25 -15.43 8.24
N GLY A 18 -7.77 -14.83 9.30
CA GLY A 18 -6.96 -14.32 10.41
C GLY A 18 -6.19 -13.01 10.13
N GLY A 19 -6.18 -12.54 8.89
CA GLY A 19 -5.63 -11.21 8.54
C GLY A 19 -4.38 -11.21 7.67
N GLY A 20 -3.87 -10.01 7.42
CA GLY A 20 -2.74 -9.72 6.56
C GLY A 20 -1.38 -9.66 7.26
N SER A 21 -0.32 -9.51 6.47
CA SER A 21 1.04 -9.24 6.95
C SER A 21 1.15 -7.76 7.34
N PRO A 22 1.51 -7.43 8.58
CA PRO A 22 1.72 -6.04 8.97
C PRO A 22 2.91 -5.44 8.23
N HIS A 23 2.73 -4.19 7.77
CA HIS A 23 3.73 -3.44 7.02
C HIS A 23 3.45 -1.93 7.08
N LEU A 24 4.34 -1.13 6.55
CA LEU A 24 4.15 0.29 6.28
C LEU A 24 4.50 0.59 4.82
N HIS A 25 3.93 1.67 4.28
CA HIS A 25 4.40 2.29 3.05
C HIS A 25 5.34 3.45 3.36
N THR A 26 6.41 3.58 2.57
CA THR A 26 7.43 4.62 2.81
C THR A 26 7.15 5.92 2.05
N ALA A 27 6.38 5.86 0.97
CA ALA A 27 6.13 6.99 0.08
C ALA A 27 4.66 7.18 -0.32
N SER A 28 3.82 6.15 -0.18
CA SER A 28 2.42 6.19 -0.65
C SER A 28 1.42 6.20 0.49
N THR A 29 0.40 7.05 0.39
CA THR A 29 -0.82 6.98 1.20
C THR A 29 -1.67 5.83 0.69
N GLU A 30 -2.25 5.07 1.60
CA GLU A 30 -3.17 3.98 1.29
C GLU A 30 -4.55 4.26 1.85
N GLY A 31 -5.58 3.97 1.07
CA GLY A 31 -6.97 4.11 1.47
C GLY A 31 -7.75 2.82 1.26
N TYR A 32 -8.72 2.59 2.13
CA TYR A 32 -9.63 1.45 2.10
C TYR A 32 -11.07 1.91 1.92
N VAL A 33 -11.79 1.19 1.08
CA VAL A 33 -13.25 1.19 1.03
C VAL A 33 -13.70 -0.24 1.29
N VAL A 34 -14.34 -0.48 2.43
CA VAL A 34 -14.81 -1.82 2.78
C VAL A 34 -16.03 -2.16 1.96
N LEU A 35 -15.95 -3.25 1.20
CA LEU A 35 -17.02 -3.71 0.31
C LEU A 35 -17.93 -4.74 0.99
N ARG A 36 -17.34 -5.65 1.78
CA ARG A 36 -18.06 -6.75 2.42
C ARG A 36 -17.29 -7.28 3.63
N GLY A 37 -18.01 -7.98 4.50
CA GLY A 37 -17.46 -8.63 5.69
C GLY A 37 -17.15 -7.65 6.80
N GLY A 38 -16.39 -8.10 7.78
CA GLY A 38 -16.02 -7.30 8.93
C GLY A 38 -14.66 -7.64 9.48
N GLY A 39 -14.03 -6.68 10.15
CA GLY A 39 -12.71 -6.87 10.73
C GLY A 39 -12.20 -5.66 11.47
N THR A 40 -10.89 -5.59 11.63
CA THR A 40 -10.22 -4.46 12.29
C THR A 40 -8.95 -4.11 11.55
N LEU A 41 -8.66 -2.82 11.43
CA LEU A 41 -7.36 -2.30 11.05
C LEU A 41 -6.60 -1.92 12.32
N SER A 42 -5.57 -2.71 12.67
CA SER A 42 -4.63 -2.37 13.73
C SER A 42 -3.52 -1.49 13.18
N THR A 43 -3.22 -0.36 13.83
CA THR A 43 -2.18 0.59 13.40
C THR A 43 -1.16 0.87 14.50
N LEU A 44 0.07 1.20 14.07
CA LEU A 44 1.10 1.83 14.89
C LEU A 44 1.67 3.03 14.13
N GLY A 45 1.82 4.16 14.80
CA GLY A 45 2.31 5.38 14.18
C GLY A 45 2.72 6.42 15.21
N GLY A 46 2.81 7.68 14.78
CA GLY A 46 3.17 8.81 15.64
C GLY A 46 2.21 9.03 16.82
N ASP A 47 0.96 8.63 16.67
CA ASP A 47 -0.07 8.72 17.71
C ASP A 47 -0.15 7.46 18.60
N GLY A 48 0.75 6.51 18.40
CA GLY A 48 0.76 5.23 19.13
C GLY A 48 -0.11 4.16 18.46
N PRO A 49 -0.53 3.13 19.24
CA PRO A 49 -1.38 2.05 18.75
C PRO A 49 -2.82 2.54 18.51
N GLY A 50 -3.41 2.11 17.38
CA GLY A 50 -4.81 2.35 17.04
C GLY A 50 -5.51 1.07 16.61
N GLU A 51 -6.82 1.00 16.83
CA GLU A 51 -7.71 -0.07 16.37
C GLU A 51 -8.93 0.57 15.71
N HIS A 52 -9.16 0.24 14.45
CA HIS A 52 -10.21 0.85 13.63
C HIS A 52 -11.16 -0.24 13.12
N PRO A 53 -12.42 -0.28 13.59
CA PRO A 53 -13.41 -1.23 13.10
C PRO A 53 -13.65 -1.07 11.59
N LEU A 54 -13.79 -2.20 10.91
CA LEU A 54 -14.07 -2.27 9.48
C LEU A 54 -15.42 -2.95 9.26
N GLU A 55 -16.34 -2.24 8.62
CA GLU A 55 -17.66 -2.73 8.23
C GLU A 55 -18.00 -2.19 6.83
N PRO A 56 -18.92 -2.81 6.08
CA PRO A 56 -19.30 -2.35 4.75
C PRO A 56 -19.65 -0.87 4.72
N GLY A 57 -19.03 -0.12 3.80
CA GLY A 57 -19.17 1.33 3.68
C GLY A 57 -18.14 2.14 4.49
N THR A 58 -17.33 1.52 5.34
CA THR A 58 -16.19 2.21 5.98
C THR A 58 -15.23 2.70 4.91
N VAL A 59 -14.88 3.99 4.98
CA VAL A 59 -13.83 4.62 4.19
C VAL A 59 -12.80 5.22 5.15
N LEU A 60 -11.55 4.80 5.03
CA LEU A 60 -10.44 5.34 5.81
C LEU A 60 -9.16 5.36 4.99
N TRP A 61 -8.20 6.15 5.40
CA TRP A 61 -6.86 6.20 4.79
C TRP A 61 -5.81 6.53 5.84
N PHE A 62 -4.58 6.17 5.53
CA PHE A 62 -3.42 6.42 6.39
C PHE A 62 -2.20 6.81 5.56
N THR A 63 -1.35 7.64 6.15
CA THR A 63 -0.19 8.25 5.51
C THR A 63 1.04 7.33 5.57
N PRO A 64 2.08 7.60 4.76
CA PRO A 64 3.36 6.91 4.86
C PRO A 64 3.88 6.86 6.30
N GLY A 65 4.51 5.74 6.67
CA GLY A 65 5.01 5.50 8.02
C GLY A 65 3.99 4.86 8.97
N THR A 66 2.69 4.86 8.64
CA THR A 66 1.71 4.12 9.45
C THR A 66 1.89 2.62 9.22
N VAL A 67 2.38 1.92 10.25
CA VAL A 67 2.33 0.45 10.26
C VAL A 67 0.89 0.02 10.42
N HIS A 68 0.44 -0.89 9.59
CA HIS A 68 -0.94 -1.33 9.59
C HIS A 68 -1.05 -2.85 9.37
N ARG A 69 -2.07 -3.45 9.98
CA ARG A 69 -2.42 -4.86 9.90
C ARG A 69 -3.92 -5.02 9.81
N LEU A 70 -4.40 -5.68 8.77
CA LEU A 70 -5.79 -6.13 8.68
C LEU A 70 -5.97 -7.39 9.53
N VAL A 71 -7.03 -7.42 10.32
CA VAL A 71 -7.50 -8.59 11.09
C VAL A 71 -8.87 -8.98 10.53
N ASN A 72 -9.02 -10.24 10.14
CA ASN A 72 -10.23 -10.78 9.48
C ASN A 72 -10.71 -12.05 10.19
N PRO A 73 -11.47 -11.93 11.28
CA PRO A 73 -11.92 -13.07 12.06
C PRO A 73 -13.01 -13.90 11.37
N GLY A 74 -13.78 -13.29 10.47
CA GLY A 74 -14.90 -13.92 9.76
C GLY A 74 -14.52 -14.55 8.43
N ASP A 75 -13.28 -14.37 7.97
CA ASP A 75 -12.76 -14.81 6.66
C ASP A 75 -13.57 -14.29 5.45
N ASP A 76 -14.26 -13.18 5.62
CA ASP A 76 -15.14 -12.61 4.60
C ASP A 76 -14.86 -11.14 4.26
N LEU A 77 -13.80 -10.55 4.85
CA LEU A 77 -13.45 -9.15 4.65
C LEU A 77 -12.91 -8.91 3.25
N GLU A 78 -13.60 -8.04 2.53
CA GLU A 78 -13.25 -7.61 1.18
C GLU A 78 -13.19 -6.09 1.10
N ILE A 79 -12.08 -5.58 0.55
CA ILE A 79 -11.73 -4.16 0.53
C ILE A 79 -11.35 -3.74 -0.89
N LEU A 80 -11.82 -2.57 -1.31
CA LEU A 80 -11.21 -1.85 -2.41
C LEU A 80 -10.06 -1.01 -1.84
N VAL A 81 -8.85 -1.31 -2.26
CA VAL A 81 -7.64 -0.59 -1.87
C VAL A 81 -7.33 0.48 -2.90
N VAL A 82 -7.08 1.70 -2.44
CA VAL A 82 -6.69 2.84 -3.26
C VAL A 82 -5.32 3.30 -2.80
N MET A 83 -4.33 3.16 -3.68
CA MET A 83 -2.94 3.54 -3.40
C MET A 83 -2.59 4.82 -4.12
N GLN A 84 -2.07 5.81 -3.41
CA GLN A 84 -1.41 6.96 -4.02
C GLN A 84 -0.16 6.51 -4.78
N ASN A 85 0.28 7.30 -5.73
CA ASN A 85 1.53 7.09 -6.47
C ASN A 85 1.57 5.73 -7.20
N ALA A 86 0.57 5.47 -8.07
CA ALA A 86 0.52 4.24 -8.86
C ALA A 86 1.88 3.91 -9.51
N GLY A 87 2.36 2.71 -9.26
CA GLY A 87 3.69 2.24 -9.65
C GLY A 87 4.71 2.18 -8.50
N LEU A 88 4.65 3.04 -7.48
CA LEU A 88 5.55 2.96 -6.33
C LEU A 88 5.23 1.77 -5.42
N PRO A 89 3.95 1.49 -5.07
CA PRO A 89 3.60 0.28 -4.33
C PRO A 89 4.07 -1.00 -5.04
N GLU A 90 3.89 -1.07 -6.36
CA GLU A 90 4.33 -2.19 -7.19
C GLU A 90 5.87 -2.27 -7.29
N ALA A 91 6.56 -1.14 -7.20
CA ALA A 91 8.03 -1.06 -7.17
C ALA A 91 8.62 -1.30 -5.76
N GLY A 92 7.77 -1.57 -4.76
CA GLY A 92 8.17 -2.05 -3.44
C GLY A 92 8.43 -0.94 -2.43
N ASP A 93 7.55 0.05 -2.34
CA ASP A 93 7.58 1.08 -1.28
C ASP A 93 7.09 0.55 0.07
N ALA A 94 6.54 -0.66 0.12
CA ALA A 94 6.11 -1.32 1.34
C ALA A 94 7.26 -2.03 2.06
N VAL A 95 7.30 -1.89 3.38
CA VAL A 95 8.25 -2.59 4.27
C VAL A 95 7.49 -3.37 5.33
N LEU A 96 7.71 -4.70 5.35
CA LEU A 96 7.12 -5.63 6.31
C LEU A 96 7.78 -5.46 7.69
N THR A 97 6.99 -5.60 8.74
CA THR A 97 7.45 -5.49 10.14
C THR A 97 8.11 -6.77 10.64
N PHE A 98 9.15 -7.24 9.96
CA PHE A 98 9.88 -8.41 10.43
C PHE A 98 10.67 -8.13 11.72
N PRO A 99 11.13 -9.17 12.45
CA PRO A 99 12.04 -9.01 13.58
C PRO A 99 13.29 -8.18 13.26
N ALA A 100 13.87 -7.56 14.28
CA ALA A 100 14.93 -6.56 14.12
C ALA A 100 16.19 -7.11 13.42
N ASP A 101 16.53 -8.37 13.65
CA ASP A 101 17.66 -9.05 13.01
C ASP A 101 17.43 -9.21 11.50
N VAL A 102 16.21 -9.54 11.09
CA VAL A 102 15.83 -9.62 9.66
C VAL A 102 15.84 -8.23 9.00
N LEU A 103 15.34 -7.20 9.71
CA LEU A 103 15.35 -5.82 9.22
C LEU A 103 16.77 -5.23 9.12
N ALA A 104 17.72 -5.73 9.91
CA ALA A 104 19.12 -5.28 9.91
C ALA A 104 19.91 -5.81 8.73
N ASP A 105 19.52 -6.96 8.15
CA ASP A 105 20.20 -7.62 7.03
C ASP A 105 19.35 -7.50 5.75
N PRO A 106 19.77 -6.68 4.75
CA PRO A 106 19.03 -6.52 3.50
C PRO A 106 18.80 -7.81 2.71
N GLU A 107 19.74 -8.78 2.77
CA GLU A 107 19.59 -10.05 2.08
C GLU A 107 18.58 -10.96 2.80
N ALA A 108 18.64 -11.02 4.13
CA ALA A 108 17.65 -11.74 4.93
C ALA A 108 16.26 -11.16 4.70
N TYR A 109 16.14 -9.83 4.72
CA TYR A 109 14.90 -9.14 4.41
C TYR A 109 14.37 -9.49 3.01
N ALA A 110 15.21 -9.40 1.99
CA ALA A 110 14.80 -9.70 0.61
C ALA A 110 14.29 -11.14 0.45
N ARG A 111 14.96 -12.11 1.11
CA ARG A 111 14.50 -13.52 1.12
C ARG A 111 13.14 -13.67 1.82
N ALA A 112 12.99 -13.07 2.99
CA ALA A 112 11.75 -13.16 3.79
C ALA A 112 10.57 -12.42 3.13
N ALA A 113 10.82 -11.29 2.46
CA ALA A 113 9.82 -10.45 1.79
C ALA A 113 9.43 -10.95 0.40
N ALA A 114 10.07 -12.00 -0.12
CA ALA A 114 9.79 -12.53 -1.45
C ALA A 114 8.29 -12.78 -1.68
N ALA A 115 7.82 -12.52 -2.90
CA ALA A 115 6.43 -12.74 -3.27
C ALA A 115 6.07 -14.23 -3.12
N PRO A 116 5.05 -14.59 -2.33
CA PRO A 116 4.67 -15.98 -2.11
C PRO A 116 4.00 -16.56 -3.36
N ARG A 117 4.24 -17.85 -3.58
CA ARG A 117 3.64 -18.63 -4.66
C ARG A 117 2.56 -19.59 -4.16
N THR A 118 2.57 -19.88 -2.86
CA THR A 118 1.61 -20.77 -2.19
C THR A 118 1.00 -20.11 -0.95
N GLU A 119 -0.07 -20.69 -0.43
CA GLU A 119 -0.70 -20.21 0.81
C GLU A 119 0.21 -20.41 2.02
N GLU A 120 0.99 -21.49 2.05
CA GLU A 120 1.94 -21.75 3.13
C GLU A 120 3.09 -20.71 3.13
N GLU A 121 3.58 -20.31 1.95
CA GLU A 121 4.57 -19.22 1.85
C GLU A 121 3.99 -17.88 2.30
N ALA A 122 2.75 -17.59 1.91
CA ALA A 122 2.05 -16.39 2.36
C ALA A 122 1.84 -16.38 3.88
N ALA A 123 1.46 -17.54 4.44
CA ALA A 123 1.29 -17.70 5.89
C ALA A 123 2.62 -17.52 6.65
N ARG A 124 3.70 -18.16 6.20
CA ARG A 124 5.03 -18.02 6.83
C ARG A 124 5.50 -16.56 6.82
N ARG A 125 5.37 -15.86 5.68
CA ARG A 125 5.72 -14.44 5.59
C ARG A 125 4.88 -13.58 6.53
N ARG A 126 3.58 -13.83 6.60
CA ARG A 126 2.67 -13.15 7.50
C ARG A 126 3.06 -13.38 8.95
N ASP A 127 3.28 -14.63 9.35
CA ASP A 127 3.55 -15.00 10.74
C ASP A 127 4.85 -14.35 11.22
N LEU A 128 5.89 -14.32 10.39
CA LEU A 128 7.13 -13.60 10.69
C LEU A 128 6.91 -12.08 10.82
N ALA A 129 6.08 -11.48 9.95
CA ALA A 129 5.76 -10.06 10.05
C ALA A 129 4.92 -9.75 11.30
N VAL A 130 4.01 -10.65 11.69
CA VAL A 130 3.23 -10.53 12.93
C VAL A 130 4.12 -10.61 14.16
N GLU A 131 5.11 -11.50 14.18
CA GLU A 131 6.08 -11.59 15.29
C GLU A 131 6.77 -10.23 15.54
N GLY A 132 7.33 -9.63 14.50
CA GLY A 132 7.98 -8.32 14.62
C GLY A 132 7.00 -7.19 14.95
N PHE A 133 5.77 -7.24 14.41
CA PHE A 133 4.72 -6.28 14.75
C PHE A 133 4.34 -6.32 16.22
N GLU A 134 4.13 -7.51 16.80
CA GLU A 134 3.77 -7.64 18.21
C GLU A 134 4.92 -7.17 19.12
N ALA A 135 6.16 -7.50 18.78
CA ALA A 135 7.34 -7.00 19.52
C ALA A 135 7.42 -5.46 19.46
N LEU A 136 7.19 -4.86 18.29
CA LEU A 136 7.16 -3.41 18.14
C LEU A 136 6.00 -2.78 18.91
N ARG A 137 4.81 -3.37 18.83
CA ARG A 137 3.62 -2.89 19.55
C ARG A 137 3.83 -2.86 21.05
N GLU A 138 4.47 -3.88 21.61
CA GLU A 138 4.81 -3.93 23.02
C GLU A 138 5.86 -2.86 23.39
N ARG A 139 6.86 -2.64 22.54
CA ARG A 139 7.83 -1.55 22.72
C ARG A 139 7.14 -0.18 22.71
N VAL A 140 6.25 0.07 21.75
CA VAL A 140 5.51 1.34 21.66
C VAL A 140 4.63 1.56 22.88
N ARG A 141 4.00 0.52 23.42
CA ARG A 141 3.22 0.62 24.66
C ARG A 141 4.08 1.00 25.87
N ARG A 142 5.30 0.47 25.95
CA ARG A 142 6.22 0.70 27.06
C ARG A 142 7.00 2.02 26.95
N GLU A 143 7.46 2.36 25.75
CA GLU A 143 8.43 3.43 25.49
C GLU A 143 7.81 4.64 24.76
N GLY A 144 6.56 4.51 24.35
CA GLY A 144 5.86 5.51 23.54
C GLY A 144 6.21 5.43 22.04
N PRO A 145 5.64 6.34 21.22
CA PRO A 145 5.80 6.33 19.76
C PRO A 145 7.24 6.47 19.27
N SER A 146 8.16 6.99 20.08
CA SER A 146 9.59 7.08 19.75
C SER A 146 10.24 5.73 19.44
N ALA A 147 9.66 4.63 19.95
CA ALA A 147 10.09 3.26 19.63
C ALA A 147 9.94 2.89 18.15
N MET A 148 9.14 3.64 17.38
CA MET A 148 9.00 3.45 15.93
C MET A 148 10.27 3.83 15.16
N LYS A 149 11.16 4.64 15.74
CA LYS A 149 12.34 5.19 15.06
C LYS A 149 13.22 4.12 14.42
N ASP A 150 13.48 3.03 15.13
CA ASP A 150 14.35 1.94 14.62
C ASP A 150 13.76 1.30 13.37
N LEU A 151 12.43 1.07 13.34
CA LEU A 151 11.74 0.56 12.16
C LEU A 151 11.80 1.56 10.99
N TYR A 152 11.60 2.84 11.24
CA TYR A 152 11.66 3.87 10.21
C TYR A 152 13.06 3.99 9.59
N GLU A 153 14.11 3.93 10.42
CA GLU A 153 15.49 3.94 9.94
C GLU A 153 15.82 2.68 9.14
N ALA A 154 15.36 1.52 9.59
CA ALA A 154 15.51 0.27 8.85
C ALA A 154 14.77 0.32 7.50
N ALA A 155 13.52 0.79 7.50
CA ALA A 155 12.73 0.95 6.28
C ALA A 155 13.42 1.89 5.28
N ALA A 156 13.89 3.04 5.73
CA ALA A 156 14.62 3.98 4.88
C ALA A 156 15.88 3.35 4.26
N ARG A 157 16.67 2.61 5.04
CA ARG A 157 17.86 1.90 4.52
C ARG A 157 17.50 0.84 3.47
N LEU A 158 16.45 0.06 3.72
CA LEU A 158 16.01 -1.02 2.84
C LEU A 158 15.50 -0.52 1.48
N VAL A 159 14.83 0.65 1.46
CA VAL A 159 14.27 1.19 0.23
C VAL A 159 15.21 2.15 -0.52
N ALA A 160 16.21 2.73 0.16
CA ALA A 160 17.11 3.73 -0.42
C ALA A 160 17.70 3.37 -1.80
N PRO A 161 18.11 2.11 -2.06
CA PRO A 161 18.65 1.73 -3.39
C PRO A 161 17.61 1.79 -4.52
N ARG A 162 16.32 1.87 -4.22
CA ARG A 162 15.23 1.87 -5.22
C ARG A 162 14.75 3.28 -5.56
N VAL A 163 15.04 4.27 -4.70
CA VAL A 163 14.44 5.61 -4.76
C VAL A 163 14.69 6.32 -6.08
N GLU A 164 15.86 6.15 -6.68
CA GLU A 164 16.15 6.76 -7.98
C GLU A 164 15.24 6.23 -9.08
N GLY A 165 14.99 4.92 -9.12
CA GLY A 165 14.02 4.32 -10.03
C GLY A 165 12.58 4.79 -9.75
N TRP A 166 12.24 5.00 -8.48
CA TRP A 166 10.91 5.52 -8.11
C TRP A 166 10.66 6.95 -8.58
N ARG A 167 11.70 7.79 -8.63
CA ARG A 167 11.57 9.17 -9.17
C ARG A 167 11.10 9.14 -10.61
N GLY A 168 11.69 8.28 -11.44
CA GLY A 168 11.26 8.10 -12.83
C GLY A 168 9.82 7.65 -12.94
N ILE A 169 9.42 6.62 -12.18
CA ILE A 169 8.03 6.13 -12.13
C ILE A 169 7.07 7.26 -11.71
N TRP A 170 7.42 8.00 -10.66
CA TRP A 170 6.60 9.10 -10.15
C TRP A 170 6.45 10.24 -11.14
N GLU A 171 7.53 10.64 -11.80
CA GLU A 171 7.51 11.70 -12.81
C GLU A 171 6.64 11.31 -14.00
N GLU A 172 6.79 10.09 -14.48
CA GLU A 172 6.04 9.59 -15.65
C GLU A 172 4.55 9.38 -15.34
N ARG A 173 4.21 8.81 -14.20
CA ARG A 173 2.84 8.39 -13.89
C ARG A 173 2.04 9.43 -13.11
N VAL A 174 2.66 10.10 -12.14
CA VAL A 174 1.97 11.02 -11.23
C VAL A 174 2.11 12.47 -11.70
N LEU A 175 3.34 12.95 -11.83
CA LEU A 175 3.61 14.34 -12.18
C LEU A 175 3.14 14.67 -13.60
N ALA A 176 3.23 13.73 -14.53
CA ALA A 176 2.73 13.92 -15.90
C ALA A 176 1.21 14.14 -15.93
N GLN A 177 0.42 13.49 -15.09
CA GLN A 177 -1.03 13.75 -14.99
C GLN A 177 -1.32 15.15 -14.43
N ALA A 178 -0.58 15.56 -13.40
CA ALA A 178 -0.73 16.90 -12.83
C ALA A 178 -0.37 18.00 -13.85
N ARG A 179 0.73 17.81 -14.59
CA ARG A 179 1.14 18.73 -15.68
C ARG A 179 0.10 18.82 -16.80
N ARG A 180 -0.51 17.70 -17.16
CA ARG A 180 -1.60 17.69 -18.15
C ARG A 180 -2.80 18.48 -17.65
N THR A 181 -3.19 18.32 -16.40
CA THR A 181 -4.26 19.11 -15.81
C THR A 181 -3.95 20.60 -15.84
N ALA A 182 -2.70 21.01 -15.51
CA ALA A 182 -2.27 22.40 -15.60
C ALA A 182 -2.41 22.94 -17.04
N ALA A 183 -1.96 22.18 -18.03
CA ALA A 183 -2.12 22.56 -19.45
C ALA A 183 -3.60 22.72 -19.86
N HIS A 184 -4.48 21.83 -19.39
CA HIS A 184 -5.93 21.96 -19.64
C HIS A 184 -6.51 23.24 -19.01
N LEU A 185 -6.08 23.60 -17.78
CA LEU A 185 -6.52 24.82 -17.13
C LEU A 185 -6.04 26.08 -17.87
N ASP A 186 -4.79 26.09 -18.35
CA ASP A 186 -4.25 27.19 -19.16
C ASP A 186 -5.01 27.34 -20.48
N ALA A 187 -5.29 26.24 -21.17
CA ALA A 187 -6.09 26.25 -22.41
C ALA A 187 -7.50 26.82 -22.18
N LEU A 188 -8.18 26.35 -21.13
CA LEU A 188 -9.52 26.84 -20.77
C LEU A 188 -9.51 28.32 -20.41
N ALA A 189 -8.50 28.80 -19.70
CA ALA A 189 -8.34 30.23 -19.37
C ALA A 189 -8.16 31.09 -20.64
N ALA A 190 -7.58 30.52 -21.70
CA ALA A 190 -7.46 31.16 -23.01
C ALA A 190 -8.71 31.00 -23.91
N GLY A 191 -9.75 30.31 -23.45
CA GLY A 191 -10.95 29.99 -24.25
C GLY A 191 -10.74 28.87 -25.29
N ASP A 192 -9.63 28.12 -25.18
CA ASP A 192 -9.32 26.99 -26.04
C ASP A 192 -9.92 25.71 -25.44
N SER A 193 -10.81 25.07 -26.22
CA SER A 193 -11.48 23.81 -25.87
C SER A 193 -10.96 22.59 -26.64
N SER A 194 -9.84 22.71 -27.33
CA SER A 194 -9.33 21.68 -28.24
C SER A 194 -9.13 20.31 -27.56
N HIS A 195 -8.63 20.31 -26.30
CA HIS A 195 -8.42 19.07 -25.54
C HIS A 195 -9.72 18.28 -25.24
N LEU A 196 -10.88 18.95 -25.27
CA LEU A 196 -12.18 18.27 -25.07
C LEU A 196 -12.55 17.35 -26.24
N THR A 197 -11.98 17.58 -27.42
CA THR A 197 -12.20 16.75 -28.60
C THR A 197 -11.51 15.39 -28.50
N GLU A 198 -10.55 15.24 -27.58
CA GLU A 198 -9.81 13.99 -27.30
C GLU A 198 -10.52 13.10 -26.28
N SER A 199 -11.78 13.41 -25.97
CA SER A 199 -12.55 12.65 -24.99
C SER A 199 -12.63 11.15 -25.33
N SER A 200 -12.43 10.29 -24.33
CA SER A 200 -12.42 8.83 -24.52
C SER A 200 -12.89 8.10 -23.26
N VAL A 201 -13.28 6.84 -23.45
CA VAL A 201 -13.61 5.92 -22.35
C VAL A 201 -12.61 4.76 -22.39
N THR A 202 -11.91 4.54 -21.28
CA THR A 202 -10.99 3.41 -21.13
C THR A 202 -11.60 2.37 -20.17
N ARG A 203 -11.52 1.10 -20.56
CA ARG A 203 -11.92 -0.03 -19.71
C ARG A 203 -10.68 -0.87 -19.44
N ALA A 204 -10.34 -1.04 -18.16
CA ALA A 204 -9.28 -1.94 -17.77
C ALA A 204 -9.66 -3.40 -18.02
N ALA A 205 -8.68 -4.22 -18.40
CA ALA A 205 -8.85 -5.66 -18.46
C ALA A 205 -9.09 -6.26 -17.05
N PRO A 206 -9.87 -7.34 -16.92
CA PRO A 206 -10.03 -8.03 -15.64
C PRO A 206 -8.66 -8.51 -15.13
N PRO A 207 -8.29 -8.19 -13.88
CA PRO A 207 -7.00 -8.58 -13.35
C PRO A 207 -6.98 -10.03 -12.90
N GLU A 208 -5.82 -10.66 -12.99
CA GLU A 208 -5.60 -11.98 -12.39
C GLU A 208 -5.52 -11.86 -10.86
N ARG A 209 -5.98 -12.92 -10.19
CA ARG A 209 -5.86 -13.03 -8.73
C ARG A 209 -4.47 -13.53 -8.36
N ARG A 210 -3.77 -12.80 -7.49
CA ARG A 210 -2.43 -13.14 -7.00
C ARG A 210 -2.33 -13.04 -5.48
N PHE A 211 -1.29 -13.61 -4.90
CA PHE A 211 -0.98 -13.45 -3.48
C PHE A 211 -0.42 -12.05 -3.21
N GLY A 212 -1.13 -11.27 -2.39
CA GLY A 212 -0.68 -9.98 -1.89
C GLY A 212 -0.09 -10.08 -0.48
N MET A 213 0.19 -8.93 0.15
CA MET A 213 0.64 -8.90 1.55
C MET A 213 -0.50 -9.22 2.52
N CYS A 214 -1.67 -8.69 2.30
CA CYS A 214 -2.80 -8.79 3.22
C CYS A 214 -3.88 -9.80 2.79
N GLY A 215 -3.78 -10.36 1.57
CA GLY A 215 -4.80 -11.24 1.04
C GLY A 215 -4.58 -11.61 -0.42
N ARG A 216 -5.61 -12.18 -1.02
CA ARG A 216 -5.66 -12.43 -2.46
C ARG A 216 -6.06 -11.14 -3.17
N LEU A 217 -5.15 -10.65 -3.99
CA LEU A 217 -5.22 -9.34 -4.63
C LEU A 217 -5.56 -9.45 -6.09
N ARG A 218 -6.51 -8.64 -6.55
CA ARG A 218 -6.75 -8.30 -7.95
C ARG A 218 -6.36 -6.84 -8.17
N ALA A 219 -5.19 -6.61 -8.75
CA ALA A 219 -4.72 -5.26 -9.06
C ALA A 219 -4.95 -4.99 -10.55
N TRP A 220 -5.64 -3.91 -10.87
CA TRP A 220 -5.78 -3.46 -12.25
C TRP A 220 -4.49 -2.78 -12.69
N ASP A 221 -3.99 -3.21 -13.85
CA ASP A 221 -2.86 -2.55 -14.49
C ASP A 221 -3.39 -1.43 -15.42
N TRP A 222 -2.96 -0.21 -15.15
CA TRP A 222 -3.33 0.98 -15.92
C TRP A 222 -2.23 1.42 -16.88
N THR A 223 -1.17 0.64 -17.02
CA THR A 223 0.03 1.02 -17.76
C THR A 223 0.06 0.50 -19.20
N SER A 224 -0.94 -0.26 -19.61
CA SER A 224 -1.08 -0.80 -20.98
C SER A 224 -1.94 0.07 -21.89
#